data_06df1e87e5bbc3d0506aa41a217808da
#
_entry.id   06df1e87e5bbc3d0506aa41a217808da
#
_cell.length_a   1.000
_cell.length_b   1.000
_cell.length_c   1.000
_cell.angle_alpha   90.00
_cell.angle_beta   90.00
_cell.angle_gamma   90.00
#
_symmetry.space_group_name_H-M   'P 1'
#
loop_
_entity.id
_entity.type
_entity.pdbx_description
1 polymer ?
#
loop_
_entity_poly.entity_id
_entity_poly.type
_entity_poly.pdbx_seq_one_letter_code
_entity_poly.pdbx_strand_id
1 'polypeptide(L)'
;MYTHIHFATLVHLVKEEGEHVWQSEWNASTKGEITKSFFPTIRDRLYKRLQMGIKQSTIVTGHGTLRSYYHRFRIIDDPTCVCKMGPQTSDHLLRECELLRKQR
;
A
#
# COMPACT_ATOMS: atom_id res chain seq x y z
N MET A 1 -32.55 19.61 27.23
CA MET A 1 -31.76 18.74 28.14
C MET A 1 -30.65 18.09 27.37
N TYR A 2 -29.45 18.18 27.84
CA TYR A 2 -28.36 17.44 27.22
C TYR A 2 -27.74 16.45 28.19
N THR A 3 -27.22 15.39 27.65
CA THR A 3 -26.56 14.37 28.43
C THR A 3 -25.06 14.62 28.43
N HIS A 4 -24.42 14.31 29.54
CA HIS A 4 -22.97 14.36 29.59
C HIS A 4 -22.40 13.23 28.76
N ILE A 5 -21.62 13.60 27.75
CA ILE A 5 -20.83 12.65 26.98
C ILE A 5 -19.40 12.75 27.50
N HIS A 6 -18.84 11.64 27.96
CA HIS A 6 -17.43 11.60 28.34
C HIS A 6 -16.54 12.01 27.17
N PHE A 7 -15.52 12.78 27.45
CA PHE A 7 -14.57 13.22 26.43
C PHE A 7 -13.98 12.02 25.66
N ALA A 8 -13.64 10.95 26.37
CA ALA A 8 -13.12 9.73 25.74
C ALA A 8 -14.13 9.11 24.77
N THR A 9 -15.42 9.10 25.11
CA THR A 9 -16.48 8.60 24.22
C THR A 9 -16.61 9.48 22.99
N LEU A 10 -16.58 10.81 23.18
CA LEU A 10 -16.64 11.74 22.06
C LEU A 10 -15.47 11.56 21.10
N VAL A 11 -14.25 11.43 21.61
CA VAL A 11 -13.06 11.20 20.80
C VAL A 11 -13.20 9.90 20.02
N HIS A 12 -13.70 8.84 20.64
CA HIS A 12 -13.91 7.55 19.98
C HIS A 12 -14.90 7.67 18.82
N LEU A 13 -16.03 8.35 19.04
CA LEU A 13 -17.05 8.55 18.00
C LEU A 13 -16.51 9.36 16.82
N VAL A 14 -15.75 10.42 17.09
CA VAL A 14 -15.12 11.24 16.05
C VAL A 14 -14.11 10.41 15.25
N LYS A 15 -13.31 9.60 15.91
CA LYS A 15 -12.36 8.72 15.23
C LYS A 15 -13.05 7.68 14.34
N GLU A 16 -14.12 7.06 14.83
CA GLU A 16 -14.88 6.09 14.04
C GLU A 16 -15.46 6.72 12.78
N GLU A 17 -16.06 7.90 12.93
CA GLU A 17 -16.62 8.62 11.78
C GLU A 17 -15.53 9.03 10.80
N GLY A 18 -14.40 9.53 11.30
CA GLY A 18 -13.26 9.89 10.47
C GLY A 18 -12.70 8.70 9.70
N GLU A 19 -12.59 7.55 10.33
CA GLU A 19 -12.13 6.33 9.67
C GLU A 19 -13.11 5.87 8.60
N HIS A 20 -14.41 5.96 8.87
CA HIS A 20 -15.45 5.58 7.92
C HIS A 20 -15.39 6.45 6.66
N VAL A 21 -15.30 7.76 6.82
CA VAL A 21 -15.17 8.71 5.70
C VAL A 21 -13.89 8.44 4.93
N TRP A 22 -12.77 8.26 5.61
CA TRP A 22 -11.49 7.98 4.97
C TRP A 22 -11.52 6.66 4.21
N GLN A 23 -12.12 5.63 4.80
CA GLN A 23 -12.25 4.33 4.12
C GLN A 23 -13.07 4.45 2.84
N SER A 24 -14.15 5.25 2.85
CA SER A 24 -14.96 5.51 1.65
C SER A 24 -14.14 6.19 0.56
N GLU A 25 -13.35 7.20 0.93
CA GLU A 25 -12.46 7.88 -0.01
C GLU A 25 -11.37 6.95 -0.54
N TRP A 26 -10.82 6.13 0.34
CA TRP A 26 -9.80 5.14 -0.03
C TRP A 26 -10.34 4.15 -1.05
N ASN A 27 -11.55 3.62 -0.81
CA ASN A 27 -12.19 2.68 -1.73
C ASN A 27 -12.52 3.31 -3.08
N ALA A 28 -12.90 4.58 -3.09
CA ALA A 28 -13.31 5.29 -4.29
C ALA A 28 -12.12 5.82 -5.11
N SER A 29 -10.95 5.96 -4.50
CA SER A 29 -9.77 6.50 -5.17
C SER A 29 -9.28 5.57 -6.28
N THR A 30 -8.94 6.16 -7.42
CA THR A 30 -8.34 5.43 -8.55
C THR A 30 -6.82 5.39 -8.49
N LYS A 31 -6.22 6.13 -7.56
CA LYS A 31 -4.77 6.20 -7.38
C LYS A 31 -4.33 5.29 -6.24
N GLY A 32 -3.06 4.91 -6.25
CA GLY A 32 -2.48 4.11 -5.19
C GLY A 32 -2.95 2.67 -5.16
N GLU A 33 -3.26 2.08 -6.29
CA GLU A 33 -3.78 0.71 -6.37
C GLU A 33 -2.86 -0.32 -5.75
N ILE A 34 -1.55 -0.18 -5.93
CA ILE A 34 -0.57 -1.11 -5.37
C ILE A 34 -0.61 -1.05 -3.84
N THR A 35 -0.60 0.15 -3.28
CA THR A 35 -0.69 0.34 -1.83
C THR A 35 -2.00 -0.21 -1.28
N LYS A 36 -3.12 -0.02 -2.00
CA LYS A 36 -4.42 -0.57 -1.61
C LYS A 36 -4.43 -2.10 -1.57
N SER A 37 -3.67 -2.75 -2.45
CA SER A 37 -3.59 -4.20 -2.44
C SER A 37 -2.95 -4.75 -1.17
N PHE A 38 -2.04 -3.98 -0.56
CA PHE A 38 -1.42 -4.33 0.72
C PHE A 38 -2.27 -3.91 1.91
N PHE A 39 -2.96 -2.79 1.80
CA PHE A 39 -3.77 -2.21 2.88
C PHE A 39 -5.18 -1.90 2.38
N PRO A 40 -6.02 -2.93 2.18
CA PRO A 40 -7.39 -2.69 1.70
C PRO A 40 -8.23 -1.89 2.68
N THR A 41 -7.94 -1.98 3.99
CA THR A 41 -8.60 -1.14 4.99
C THR A 41 -7.62 -0.15 5.59
N ILE A 42 -8.05 1.09 5.77
CA ILE A 42 -7.21 2.12 6.39
C ILE A 42 -6.90 1.78 7.84
N ARG A 43 -7.82 1.09 8.52
CA ARG A 43 -7.65 0.68 9.91
C ARG A 43 -6.44 -0.22 10.09
N ASP A 44 -6.23 -1.16 9.19
CA ASP A 44 -5.07 -2.04 9.21
C ASP A 44 -3.77 -1.24 9.11
N ARG A 45 -3.75 -0.22 8.27
CA ARG A 45 -2.55 0.60 8.11
C ARG A 45 -2.31 1.52 9.32
N LEU A 46 -3.39 2.11 9.87
CA LEU A 46 -3.28 3.06 10.97
C LEU A 46 -2.84 2.42 12.29
N TYR A 47 -3.30 1.22 12.57
CA TYR A 47 -3.08 0.57 13.85
C TYR A 47 -1.96 -0.46 13.85
N LYS A 48 -1.40 -0.78 12.70
CA LYS A 48 -0.22 -1.63 12.62
C LYS A 48 1.05 -0.78 12.68
N ARG A 49 1.92 -1.11 13.60
CA ARG A 49 3.26 -0.53 13.62
C ARG A 49 4.11 -1.25 12.59
N LEU A 50 4.40 -0.56 11.52
CA LEU A 50 5.26 -1.08 10.47
C LEU A 50 6.58 -0.33 10.47
N GLN A 51 7.66 -1.06 10.67
CA GLN A 51 8.99 -0.52 10.44
C GLN A 51 9.31 -0.77 8.97
N MET A 52 9.14 0.28 8.16
CA MET A 52 9.41 0.17 6.73
C MET A 52 10.69 0.90 6.37
N GLY A 53 11.67 0.14 5.87
CA GLY A 53 12.83 0.71 5.20
C GLY A 53 12.49 1.09 3.76
N ILE A 54 13.53 1.54 3.02
CA ILE A 54 13.38 1.96 1.63
C ILE A 54 12.87 0.82 0.74
N LYS A 55 13.39 -0.39 0.95
CA LYS A 55 13.01 -1.57 0.13
C LYS A 55 11.54 -1.93 0.32
N GLN A 56 11.08 -1.96 1.56
CA GLN A 56 9.68 -2.29 1.88
C GLN A 56 8.74 -1.21 1.34
N SER A 57 9.11 0.06 1.48
CA SER A 57 8.33 1.16 0.93
C SER A 57 8.23 1.09 -0.59
N THR A 58 9.31 0.72 -1.27
CA THR A 58 9.32 0.53 -2.72
C THR A 58 8.31 -0.54 -3.15
N ILE A 59 8.28 -1.66 -2.45
CA ILE A 59 7.36 -2.75 -2.77
C ILE A 59 5.91 -2.35 -2.51
N VAL A 60 5.62 -1.76 -1.37
CA VAL A 60 4.26 -1.38 -0.97
C VAL A 60 3.68 -0.29 -1.85
N THR A 61 4.49 0.64 -2.31
CA THR A 61 4.02 1.74 -3.16
C THR A 61 4.16 1.46 -4.65
N GLY A 62 5.02 0.51 -5.02
CA GLY A 62 5.36 0.26 -6.41
C GLY A 62 6.26 1.34 -7.01
N HIS A 63 6.80 2.23 -6.18
CA HIS A 63 7.66 3.33 -6.59
C HIS A 63 9.09 3.08 -6.12
N GLY A 64 10.08 3.59 -6.86
CA GLY A 64 11.48 3.50 -6.48
C GLY A 64 12.29 2.65 -7.45
N THR A 65 13.07 1.70 -6.94
CA THR A 65 14.05 0.94 -7.74
C THR A 65 13.48 -0.22 -8.56
N LEU A 66 12.17 -0.27 -8.75
CA LEU A 66 11.54 -1.27 -9.62
C LEU A 66 11.70 -0.93 -11.10
N ARG A 67 11.99 -1.94 -11.92
CA ARG A 67 12.16 -1.73 -13.35
C ARG A 67 10.87 -1.23 -14.01
N SER A 68 9.72 -1.71 -13.56
CA SER A 68 8.42 -1.22 -14.06
C SER A 68 8.22 0.26 -13.78
N TYR A 69 8.65 0.73 -12.61
CA TYR A 69 8.57 2.15 -12.25
C TYR A 69 9.47 2.99 -13.14
N TYR A 70 10.72 2.57 -13.35
CA TYR A 70 11.66 3.27 -14.23
C TYR A 70 11.18 3.27 -15.68
N HIS A 71 10.60 2.17 -16.15
CA HIS A 71 10.02 2.10 -17.49
C HIS A 71 8.85 3.07 -17.66
N ARG A 72 8.00 3.20 -16.66
CA ARG A 72 6.87 4.13 -16.67
C ARG A 72 7.33 5.58 -16.91
N PHE A 73 8.48 5.95 -16.36
CA PHE A 73 9.08 7.29 -16.55
C PHE A 73 10.10 7.33 -17.67
N ARG A 74 10.19 6.30 -18.48
CA ARG A 74 11.08 6.20 -19.64
C ARG A 74 12.58 6.34 -19.28
N ILE A 75 12.95 5.95 -18.07
CA ILE A 75 14.34 5.93 -17.62
C ILE A 75 15.05 4.71 -18.20
N ILE A 76 14.33 3.60 -18.33
CA ILE A 76 14.80 2.38 -18.98
C ILE A 76 13.80 1.95 -20.05
N ASP A 77 14.28 1.23 -21.06
CA ASP A 77 13.44 0.79 -22.20
C ASP A 77 12.70 -0.51 -21.94
N ASP A 78 13.21 -1.33 -21.02
CA ASP A 78 12.70 -2.67 -20.77
C ASP A 78 12.28 -2.85 -19.30
N PRO A 79 10.99 -3.08 -19.00
CA PRO A 79 10.52 -3.30 -17.64
C PRO A 79 10.73 -4.74 -17.16
N THR A 80 11.25 -5.63 -18.00
CA THR A 80 11.35 -7.06 -17.70
C THR A 80 12.25 -7.32 -16.50
N CYS A 81 11.77 -8.17 -15.59
CA CYS A 81 12.53 -8.63 -14.43
C CYS A 81 13.75 -9.45 -14.88
N VAL A 82 14.77 -9.50 -14.05
CA VAL A 82 15.98 -10.29 -14.30
C VAL A 82 15.67 -11.76 -14.54
N CYS A 83 14.60 -12.30 -13.97
CA CYS A 83 14.14 -13.67 -14.21
C CYS A 83 13.58 -13.88 -15.61
N LYS A 84 13.33 -12.82 -16.37
CA LYS A 84 12.80 -12.82 -17.74
C LYS A 84 11.40 -13.42 -17.92
N MET A 85 10.66 -13.56 -16.83
CA MET A 85 9.31 -14.13 -16.86
C MET A 85 8.19 -13.07 -16.95
N GLY A 86 8.52 -11.80 -16.82
CA GLY A 86 7.56 -10.72 -16.90
C GLY A 86 8.12 -9.40 -16.39
N PRO A 87 7.31 -8.32 -16.39
CA PRO A 87 7.78 -7.02 -15.89
C PRO A 87 8.06 -7.08 -14.39
N GLN A 88 9.06 -6.34 -13.95
CA GLN A 88 9.43 -6.27 -12.55
C GLN A 88 8.51 -5.31 -11.79
N THR A 89 7.38 -5.82 -11.36
CA THR A 89 6.42 -5.11 -10.51
C THR A 89 6.51 -5.63 -9.08
N SER A 90 5.89 -4.92 -8.13
CA SER A 90 5.79 -5.40 -6.75
C SER A 90 5.12 -6.77 -6.68
N ASP A 91 4.04 -6.94 -7.43
CA ASP A 91 3.29 -8.19 -7.46
C ASP A 91 4.12 -9.36 -7.99
N HIS A 92 4.85 -9.10 -9.09
CA HIS A 92 5.74 -10.09 -9.68
C HIS A 92 6.82 -10.54 -8.70
N LEU A 93 7.48 -9.59 -8.03
CA LEU A 93 8.54 -9.90 -7.06
C LEU A 93 8.03 -10.71 -5.88
N LEU A 94 6.82 -10.43 -5.42
CA LEU A 94 6.26 -11.10 -4.24
C LEU A 94 5.67 -12.47 -4.56
N ARG A 95 5.09 -12.66 -5.72
CA ARG A 95 4.28 -13.84 -6.03
C ARG A 95 4.76 -14.68 -7.18
N GLU A 96 5.43 -14.10 -8.15
CA GLU A 96 5.71 -14.74 -9.43
C GLU A 96 7.18 -14.93 -9.75
N CYS A 97 8.08 -14.13 -9.19
CA CYS A 97 9.50 -14.16 -9.56
C CYS A 97 10.16 -15.47 -9.12
N GLU A 98 10.66 -16.23 -10.07
CA GLU A 98 11.34 -17.50 -9.81
C GLU A 98 12.64 -17.34 -9.02
N LEU A 99 13.36 -16.22 -9.23
CA LEU A 99 14.60 -15.96 -8.51
C LEU A 99 14.39 -15.75 -7.01
N LEU A 100 13.19 -15.31 -6.62
CA LEU A 100 12.81 -15.07 -5.22
C LEU A 100 11.95 -16.17 -4.63
N ARG A 101 11.79 -17.28 -5.36
CA ARG A 101 10.93 -18.38 -4.94
C ARG A 101 11.27 -18.92 -3.55
N LYS A 102 12.55 -19.02 -3.22
CA LYS A 102 12.99 -19.53 -1.92
C LYS A 102 12.75 -18.57 -0.76
N GLN A 103 12.59 -17.28 -1.03
CA GLN A 103 12.34 -16.25 -0.02
C GLN A 103 10.85 -16.03 0.25
N ARG A 104 10.00 -16.63 -0.54
CA ARG A 104 8.55 -16.51 -0.36
C ARG A 104 8.01 -17.54 0.61
#